data_73ecbad6960563dd13c2d879f64403b1
#
_entry.id   73ecbad6960563dd13c2d879f64403b1
#
_cell.length_a   1.000
_cell.length_b   1.000
_cell.length_c   1.000
_cell.angle_alpha   90.00
_cell.angle_beta   90.00
_cell.angle_gamma   90.00
#
_symmetry.space_group_name_H-M   'P 1'
#
loop_
_entity.id
_entity.type
_entity.pdbx_description
1 polymer ?
#
loop_
_entity_poly.entity_id
_entity_poly.type
_entity_poly.pdbx_seq_one_letter_code
_entity_poly.pdbx_strand_id
1 'polypeptide(L)'
;MDSNRTVLITGACINTGVAIVEKFAAEDFDVVFTGRNSEKVHAAEAKYKEQFPNVNIIGYHIDSLIDERTVDEKSVEEMFEDLDSKGVFIDTLVLNAADQGLGIKVFENPLTDFMRVINTNMVWN
;
A
#
# COMPACT_ATOMS: atom_id res chain seq x y z
N MET A 1 22.60 5.51 -17.12
CA MET A 1 21.51 5.96 -16.30
C MET A 1 21.48 5.19 -15.01
N ASP A 2 21.55 5.88 -13.99
CA ASP A 2 21.42 5.23 -12.73
C ASP A 2 19.95 5.01 -12.41
N SER A 3 19.62 3.80 -12.09
CA SER A 3 18.27 3.48 -11.64
C SER A 3 18.34 3.08 -10.18
N ASN A 4 17.64 3.82 -9.37
CA ASN A 4 17.45 3.42 -7.99
C ASN A 4 16.65 2.12 -7.96
N ARG A 5 16.87 1.35 -6.90
CA ARG A 5 15.99 0.23 -6.61
C ARG A 5 14.63 0.78 -6.20
N THR A 6 13.58 0.08 -6.53
CA THR A 6 12.22 0.51 -6.26
C THR A 6 11.50 -0.49 -5.36
N VAL A 7 10.97 0.02 -4.26
CA VAL A 7 10.17 -0.77 -3.32
C VAL A 7 8.69 -0.43 -3.47
N LEU A 8 7.84 -1.45 -3.44
CA LEU A 8 6.39 -1.28 -3.29
C LEU A 8 6.00 -1.65 -1.86
N ILE A 9 5.34 -0.72 -1.18
CA ILE A 9 4.91 -0.90 0.21
C ILE A 9 3.40 -0.72 0.30
N THR A 10 2.70 -1.76 0.71
CA THR A 10 1.24 -1.67 0.87
C THR A 10 0.87 -1.07 2.23
N GLY A 11 -0.17 -0.22 2.25
CA GLY A 11 -0.68 0.38 3.49
C GLY A 11 0.28 1.38 4.14
N ALA A 12 0.82 2.31 3.38
CA ALA A 12 1.94 3.15 3.82
C ALA A 12 1.58 4.63 4.09
N CYS A 13 0.35 4.90 4.48
CA CYS A 13 -0.07 6.27 4.82
C CYS A 13 -0.02 6.60 6.31
N ILE A 14 0.04 5.59 7.17
CA ILE A 14 0.01 5.76 8.63
C ILE A 14 0.93 4.76 9.34
N ASN A 15 1.32 5.09 10.57
CA ASN A 15 1.98 4.19 11.52
C ASN A 15 3.22 3.48 10.97
N THR A 16 3.25 2.15 11.04
CA THR A 16 4.39 1.33 10.61
C THR A 16 4.75 1.55 9.14
N GLY A 17 3.74 1.70 8.29
CA GLY A 17 3.97 1.96 6.86
C GLY A 17 4.75 3.24 6.60
N VAL A 18 4.50 4.29 7.37
CA VAL A 18 5.25 5.56 7.27
C VAL A 18 6.72 5.33 7.60
N ALA A 19 7.00 4.63 8.69
CA ALA A 19 8.38 4.34 9.10
C ALA A 19 9.12 3.51 8.05
N ILE A 20 8.44 2.56 7.41
CA ILE A 20 9.02 1.74 6.35
C ILE A 20 9.36 2.60 5.13
N VAL A 21 8.44 3.46 4.69
CA VAL A 21 8.71 4.39 3.58
C VAL A 21 9.92 5.27 3.88
N GLU A 22 9.96 5.86 5.06
CA GLU A 22 11.04 6.75 5.45
C GLU A 22 12.39 6.02 5.45
N LYS A 23 12.42 4.78 5.92
CA LYS A 23 13.66 4.01 5.94
C LYS A 23 14.16 3.67 4.53
N PHE A 24 13.30 3.20 3.65
CA PHE A 24 13.68 2.89 2.27
C PHE A 24 14.09 4.15 1.50
N ALA A 25 13.34 5.23 1.64
CA ALA A 25 13.67 6.49 0.96
C ALA A 25 15.00 7.07 1.44
N ALA A 26 15.30 6.95 2.74
CA ALA A 26 16.59 7.37 3.30
C ALA A 26 17.77 6.56 2.77
N GLU A 27 17.52 5.33 2.32
CA GLU A 27 18.52 4.48 1.68
C GLU A 27 18.51 4.60 0.15
N ASP A 28 17.97 5.69 -0.37
CA ASP A 28 17.93 6.03 -1.80
C ASP A 28 17.09 5.10 -2.68
N PHE A 29 16.09 4.42 -2.09
CA PHE A 29 15.11 3.69 -2.88
C PHE A 29 14.06 4.64 -3.43
N ASP A 30 13.64 4.42 -4.66
CA ASP A 30 12.38 4.95 -5.13
C ASP A 30 11.25 4.16 -4.47
N VAL A 31 10.15 4.83 -4.14
CA VAL A 31 9.06 4.24 -3.35
C VAL A 31 7.75 4.35 -4.09
N VAL A 32 7.10 3.21 -4.25
CA VAL A 32 5.69 3.12 -4.62
C VAL A 32 4.93 2.64 -3.39
N PHE A 33 3.84 3.29 -3.05
CA PHE A 33 3.06 2.89 -1.89
C PHE A 33 1.57 2.94 -2.15
N THR A 34 0.80 2.23 -1.36
CA THR A 34 -0.65 2.22 -1.46
C THR A 34 -1.31 2.65 -0.17
N GLY A 35 -2.54 3.14 -0.27
CA GLY A 35 -3.38 3.48 0.86
C GLY A 35 -4.86 3.38 0.47
N ARG A 36 -5.71 3.20 1.47
CA ARG A 36 -7.16 3.00 1.28
C ARG A 36 -7.96 4.29 1.19
N ASN A 37 -7.36 5.42 1.49
CA ASN A 37 -8.03 6.72 1.47
C ASN A 37 -7.31 7.65 0.50
N SER A 38 -8.01 8.10 -0.53
CA SER A 38 -7.43 8.93 -1.58
C SER A 38 -6.79 10.22 -1.05
N GLU A 39 -7.45 10.91 -0.13
CA GLU A 39 -6.91 12.14 0.45
C GLU A 39 -5.64 11.89 1.25
N LYS A 40 -5.61 10.80 2.02
CA LYS A 40 -4.43 10.42 2.79
C LYS A 40 -3.27 10.00 1.90
N VAL A 41 -3.55 9.32 0.79
CA VAL A 41 -2.53 8.97 -0.21
C VAL A 41 -1.91 10.23 -0.81
N HIS A 42 -2.73 11.18 -1.23
CA HIS A 42 -2.23 12.44 -1.79
C HIS A 42 -1.40 13.24 -0.79
N ALA A 43 -1.88 13.34 0.44
CA ALA A 43 -1.16 14.04 1.51
C ALA A 43 0.17 13.36 1.84
N ALA A 44 0.18 12.03 1.91
CA ALA A 44 1.38 11.26 2.19
C ALA A 44 2.40 11.39 1.05
N GLU A 45 1.95 11.29 -0.20
CA GLU A 45 2.83 11.46 -1.36
C GLU A 45 3.51 12.82 -1.35
N ALA A 46 2.75 13.90 -1.11
CA ALA A 46 3.31 15.25 -1.04
C ALA A 46 4.34 15.38 0.08
N LYS A 47 4.03 14.83 1.25
CA LYS A 47 4.92 14.84 2.41
C LYS A 47 6.22 14.08 2.14
N TYR A 48 6.13 12.89 1.56
CA TYR A 48 7.32 12.09 1.26
C TYR A 48 8.19 12.75 0.19
N LYS A 49 7.59 13.34 -0.83
CA LYS A 49 8.34 14.08 -1.85
C LYS A 49 9.08 15.27 -1.26
N GLU A 50 8.49 15.96 -0.29
CA GLU A 50 9.14 17.07 0.40
C GLU A 50 10.29 16.58 1.27
N GLN A 51 10.10 15.48 2.01
CA GLN A 51 11.13 14.90 2.87
C GLN A 51 12.30 14.29 2.11
N PHE A 52 12.01 13.68 0.96
CA PHE A 52 12.98 12.90 0.17
C PHE A 52 13.01 13.35 -1.29
N PRO A 53 13.51 14.57 -1.56
CA PRO A 53 13.48 15.13 -2.91
C PRO A 53 14.39 14.41 -3.91
N ASN A 54 15.29 13.55 -3.44
CA ASN A 54 16.25 12.85 -4.29
C ASN A 54 15.76 11.51 -4.83
N VAL A 55 14.59 11.06 -4.39
CA VAL A 55 14.00 9.79 -4.86
C VAL A 55 12.62 10.04 -5.45
N ASN A 56 12.18 9.11 -6.29
CA ASN A 56 10.83 9.16 -6.86
C ASN A 56 9.84 8.52 -5.89
N ILE A 57 8.72 9.18 -5.67
CA ILE A 57 7.66 8.71 -4.78
C ILE A 57 6.35 8.72 -5.55
N ILE A 58 5.66 7.59 -5.59
CA ILE A 58 4.35 7.45 -6.24
C ILE A 58 3.38 6.77 -5.30
N GLY A 59 2.25 7.42 -5.01
CA GLY A 59 1.18 6.86 -4.20
C GLY A 59 0.00 6.42 -5.04
N TYR A 60 -0.60 5.30 -4.67
CA TYR A 60 -1.82 4.77 -5.30
C TYR A 60 -2.92 4.57 -4.28
N HIS A 61 -4.13 5.00 -4.64
CA HIS A 61 -5.32 4.70 -3.87
C HIS A 61 -5.80 3.30 -4.26
N ILE A 62 -5.64 2.35 -3.35
CA ILE A 62 -6.07 0.96 -3.55
C ILE A 62 -6.75 0.47 -2.28
N ASP A 63 -7.98 0.01 -2.42
CA ASP A 63 -8.65 -0.76 -1.39
C ASP A 63 -8.29 -2.24 -1.56
N SER A 64 -8.16 -2.95 -0.44
CA SER A 64 -7.90 -4.40 -0.50
C SER A 64 -9.11 -5.17 -0.97
N LEU A 65 -10.29 -4.66 -0.67
CA LEU A 65 -11.54 -5.36 -0.92
C LEU A 65 -12.53 -4.45 -1.65
N ILE A 66 -13.31 -5.03 -2.55
CA ILE A 66 -14.50 -4.40 -3.12
C ILE A 66 -15.63 -4.44 -2.08
N ASP A 67 -15.78 -5.59 -1.43
CA ASP A 67 -16.66 -5.82 -0.28
C ASP A 67 -16.00 -6.84 0.65
N GLU A 68 -16.63 -7.22 1.76
CA GLU A 68 -16.04 -8.12 2.74
C GLU A 68 -15.67 -9.50 2.16
N ARG A 69 -16.22 -9.88 1.02
CA ARG A 69 -16.04 -11.19 0.39
C ARG A 69 -15.20 -11.17 -0.87
N THR A 70 -14.95 -9.99 -1.43
CA THR A 70 -14.35 -9.84 -2.76
C THR A 70 -13.07 -9.04 -2.70
N VAL A 71 -11.96 -9.71 -2.98
CA VAL A 71 -10.65 -9.06 -3.08
C VAL A 71 -10.61 -8.19 -4.33
N ASP A 72 -10.05 -6.99 -4.22
CA ASP A 72 -9.93 -6.06 -5.34
C ASP A 72 -8.65 -6.35 -6.14
N GLU A 73 -8.76 -7.26 -7.10
CA GLU A 73 -7.66 -7.57 -8.01
C GLU A 73 -7.49 -6.52 -9.09
N LYS A 74 -8.60 -5.93 -9.53
CA LYS A 74 -8.61 -5.00 -10.66
C LYS A 74 -7.77 -3.75 -10.39
N SER A 75 -7.92 -3.17 -9.21
CA SER A 75 -7.15 -1.98 -8.84
C SER A 75 -5.65 -2.26 -8.80
N VAL A 76 -5.27 -3.46 -8.40
CA VAL A 76 -3.86 -3.89 -8.39
C VAL A 76 -3.34 -4.02 -9.82
N GLU A 77 -4.10 -4.65 -10.70
CA GLU A 77 -3.73 -4.77 -12.12
C GLU A 77 -3.57 -3.40 -12.77
N GLU A 78 -4.51 -2.49 -12.54
CA GLU A 78 -4.46 -1.13 -13.07
C GLU A 78 -3.23 -0.36 -12.55
N MET A 79 -2.86 -0.55 -11.29
CA MET A 79 -1.65 0.03 -10.73
C MET A 79 -0.40 -0.45 -11.48
N PHE A 80 -0.28 -1.75 -11.70
CA PHE A 80 0.89 -2.29 -12.41
C PHE A 80 0.92 -1.88 -13.88
N GLU A 81 -0.23 -1.77 -14.53
CA GLU A 81 -0.31 -1.22 -15.88
C GLU A 81 0.19 0.23 -15.93
N ASP A 82 -0.21 1.05 -14.96
CA ASP A 82 0.25 2.44 -14.86
C ASP A 82 1.76 2.51 -14.60
N LEU A 83 2.27 1.67 -13.70
CA LEU A 83 3.71 1.60 -13.43
C LEU A 83 4.50 1.17 -14.67
N ASP A 84 4.01 0.18 -15.40
CA ASP A 84 4.63 -0.25 -16.65
C ASP A 84 4.69 0.89 -17.68
N SER A 85 3.61 1.65 -17.80
CA SER A 85 3.56 2.80 -18.71
C SER A 85 4.57 3.89 -18.33
N LYS A 86 4.92 3.98 -17.07
CA LYS A 86 5.91 4.92 -16.54
C LYS A 86 7.34 4.38 -16.55
N GLY A 87 7.53 3.12 -16.94
CA GLY A 87 8.84 2.46 -16.93
C GLY A 87 9.35 2.16 -15.53
N VAL A 88 8.45 2.00 -14.56
CA VAL A 88 8.80 1.70 -13.17
C VAL A 88 8.74 0.20 -12.91
N PHE A 89 9.84 -0.37 -12.46
CA PHE A 89 9.96 -1.79 -12.14
C PHE A 89 10.15 -1.97 -10.64
N ILE A 90 9.32 -2.81 -10.04
CA ILE A 90 9.40 -3.12 -8.61
C ILE A 90 10.39 -4.26 -8.40
N ASP A 91 11.40 -4.04 -7.60
CA ASP A 91 12.38 -5.08 -7.24
C ASP A 91 12.26 -5.55 -5.79
N THR A 92 11.54 -4.81 -4.95
CA THR A 92 11.34 -5.14 -3.54
C THR A 92 9.89 -4.93 -3.17
N LEU A 93 9.31 -5.89 -2.46
CA LEU A 93 7.90 -5.85 -2.06
C LEU A 93 7.76 -5.98 -0.55
N VAL A 94 7.05 -5.04 0.07
CA VAL A 94 6.73 -5.07 1.50
C VAL A 94 5.22 -5.14 1.67
N LEU A 95 4.71 -6.27 2.10
CA LEU A 95 3.29 -6.51 2.34
C LEU A 95 2.95 -6.09 3.77
N ASN A 96 2.64 -4.81 3.95
CA ASN A 96 2.38 -4.21 5.26
C ASN A 96 0.90 -3.96 5.54
N ALA A 97 0.07 -3.78 4.52
CA ALA A 97 -1.35 -3.50 4.71
C ALA A 97 -2.03 -4.60 5.52
N ALA A 98 -2.84 -4.21 6.50
CA ALA A 98 -3.54 -5.15 7.37
C ALA A 98 -4.83 -4.55 7.93
N ASP A 99 -5.79 -5.40 8.18
CA ASP A 99 -6.96 -5.11 8.99
C ASP A 99 -6.76 -5.79 10.35
N GLN A 100 -6.65 -5.00 11.41
CA GLN A 100 -6.37 -5.54 12.75
C GLN A 100 -7.59 -6.20 13.41
N GLY A 101 -8.77 -6.08 12.79
CA GLY A 101 -9.99 -6.64 13.35
C GLY A 101 -10.43 -5.99 14.66
N LEU A 102 -10.11 -4.71 14.85
CA LEU A 102 -10.46 -4.01 16.09
C LEU A 102 -11.96 -4.01 16.31
N GLY A 103 -12.36 -4.40 17.52
CA GLY A 103 -13.76 -4.49 17.90
C GLY A 103 -14.46 -5.79 17.52
N ILE A 104 -13.80 -6.70 16.80
CA ILE A 104 -14.35 -8.00 16.45
C ILE A 104 -14.30 -8.93 17.66
N LYS A 105 -15.47 -9.49 17.99
CA LYS A 105 -15.60 -10.48 19.07
C LYS A 105 -16.04 -11.81 18.48
N VAL A 106 -15.39 -12.88 18.88
CA VAL A 106 -15.55 -14.22 18.24
C VAL A 106 -17.01 -14.69 18.20
N PHE A 107 -17.80 -14.47 19.25
CA PHE A 107 -19.16 -14.99 19.34
C PHE A 107 -20.26 -13.97 19.04
N GLU A 108 -19.93 -12.72 18.85
CA GLU A 108 -20.92 -11.64 18.75
C GLU A 108 -20.95 -10.97 17.38
N ASN A 109 -19.94 -11.18 16.56
CA ASN A 109 -19.81 -10.50 15.28
C ASN A 109 -20.23 -11.39 14.11
N PRO A 110 -20.77 -10.80 13.02
CA PRO A 110 -21.11 -11.55 11.82
C PRO A 110 -19.88 -12.19 11.17
N LEU A 111 -20.10 -13.28 10.47
CA LEU A 111 -19.04 -13.95 9.70
C LEU A 111 -18.34 -13.00 8.71
N THR A 112 -19.07 -12.02 8.16
CA THR A 112 -18.52 -11.05 7.22
C THR A 112 -17.36 -10.24 7.81
N ASP A 113 -17.36 -9.96 9.12
CA ASP A 113 -16.25 -9.27 9.76
C ASP A 113 -14.98 -10.12 9.75
N PHE A 114 -15.11 -11.42 10.03
CA PHE A 114 -13.98 -12.34 9.95
C PHE A 114 -13.48 -12.50 8.52
N MET A 115 -14.39 -12.59 7.56
CA MET A 115 -14.05 -12.70 6.15
C MET A 115 -13.29 -11.46 5.67
N ARG A 116 -13.70 -10.27 6.10
CA ARG A 116 -13.00 -9.03 5.78
C ARG A 116 -11.54 -9.09 6.25
N VAL A 117 -11.30 -9.48 7.49
CA VAL A 117 -9.95 -9.57 8.06
C VAL A 117 -9.10 -10.61 7.33
N ILE A 118 -9.65 -11.81 7.12
CA ILE A 118 -8.94 -12.89 6.42
C ILE A 118 -8.63 -12.48 4.98
N ASN A 119 -9.60 -11.95 4.26
CA ASN A 119 -9.41 -11.56 2.87
C ASN A 119 -8.40 -10.42 2.73
N THR A 120 -8.43 -9.43 3.61
CA THR A 120 -7.46 -8.35 3.60
C THR A 120 -6.05 -8.86 3.93
N ASN A 121 -5.90 -9.63 4.99
CA ASN A 121 -4.58 -9.96 5.53
C ASN A 121 -3.91 -11.15 4.85
N MET A 122 -4.69 -12.10 4.32
CA MET A 122 -4.15 -13.34 3.75
C MET A 122 -4.39 -13.47 2.25
N VAL A 123 -5.58 -13.19 1.78
CA VAL A 123 -5.93 -13.41 0.37
C VAL A 123 -5.44 -12.28 -0.52
N TRP A 124 -5.68 -11.03 -0.13
CA TRP A 124 -5.27 -9.87 -0.92
C TRP A 124 -3.75 -9.68 -0.91
N ASN A 125 -3.12 -9.77 0.27
CA ASN A 125 -1.67 -9.72 0.35
C ASN A 125 -1.06 -10.98 -0.25
#